data_a8634cbb2a6a9c464febc37ad749b398
#
_entry.id   a8634cbb2a6a9c464febc37ad749b398
#
_cell.length_a   1.000
_cell.length_b   1.000
_cell.length_c   1.000
_cell.angle_alpha   90.00
_cell.angle_beta   90.00
_cell.angle_gamma   90.00
#
_symmetry.space_group_name_H-M   'P 1'
#
loop_
_entity.id
_entity.type
_entity.pdbx_description
1 polymer ?
#
loop_
_entity_poly.entity_id
_entity_poly.type
_entity_poly.pdbx_seq_one_letter_code
_entity_poly.pdbx_strand_id
1 'polypeptide(L)'
;MQKITAAIITFNEEARIERCLRSLDWVDEIVVIDSFSNDRTVEICKRYTQKVFQHAWPNNYAEQKTRAHEYASHDWILFIDADEVVTRALRDEVLVAFKTGPAADAFSIPRREYFGGRWIKAGGWYPQYKTILYRRSLGEWVNPIHEKVITRGTTILLVNPILHDGYGNFKTFMDKFNAYSSLEAERTFQEGRRTKFSLLKALFKPLERFYGRFIRHRGYRDGIHGFYMAAVIAFNYFLAELKFYERLYEKRNRENWDAVYRRDAVGSDRDGTGTK
;
A
#
# COMPACT_ATOMS: atom_id res chain seq x y z
N MET A 1 27.49 -12.08 14.72
CA MET A 1 26.55 -11.89 13.60
C MET A 1 25.78 -10.60 13.85
N GLN A 2 25.51 -9.79 12.83
CA GLN A 2 24.67 -8.59 13.02
C GLN A 2 23.23 -9.04 13.26
N LYS A 3 22.55 -8.37 14.20
CA LYS A 3 21.19 -8.71 14.61
C LYS A 3 20.15 -8.02 13.75
N ILE A 4 19.03 -8.71 13.51
CA ILE A 4 17.95 -8.26 12.64
C ILE A 4 16.67 -8.09 13.46
N THR A 5 16.03 -6.93 13.33
CA THR A 5 14.65 -6.73 13.80
C THR A 5 13.69 -6.85 12.62
N ALA A 6 12.72 -7.76 12.70
CA ALA A 6 11.56 -7.75 11.82
C ALA A 6 10.53 -6.70 12.33
N ALA A 7 10.16 -5.77 11.49
CA ALA A 7 9.20 -4.73 11.78
C ALA A 7 7.92 -4.94 10.96
N ILE A 8 6.76 -4.96 11.62
CA ILE A 8 5.46 -5.27 11.02
C ILE A 8 4.45 -4.18 11.37
N ILE A 9 3.66 -3.75 10.39
CA ILE A 9 2.43 -3.00 10.65
C ILE A 9 1.23 -3.91 10.37
N THR A 10 0.16 -3.79 11.16
CA THR A 10 -1.02 -4.64 11.02
C THR A 10 -2.33 -3.95 11.39
N PHE A 11 -3.42 -4.41 10.76
CA PHE A 11 -4.79 -4.06 11.11
C PHE A 11 -5.74 -5.15 10.61
N ASN A 12 -6.41 -5.87 11.54
CA ASN A 12 -7.39 -6.93 11.24
C ASN A 12 -6.84 -8.02 10.28
N GLU A 13 -5.75 -8.64 10.68
CA GLU A 13 -5.02 -9.65 9.91
C GLU A 13 -5.01 -11.03 10.58
N GLU A 14 -6.01 -11.36 11.44
CA GLU A 14 -6.04 -12.64 12.18
C GLU A 14 -5.89 -13.88 11.29
N ALA A 15 -6.39 -13.81 10.04
CA ALA A 15 -6.32 -14.92 9.10
C ALA A 15 -4.92 -15.14 8.49
N ARG A 16 -4.02 -14.14 8.57
CA ARG A 16 -2.74 -14.15 7.84
C ARG A 16 -1.52 -13.93 8.72
N ILE A 17 -1.67 -13.13 9.78
CA ILE A 17 -0.54 -12.70 10.61
C ILE A 17 0.27 -13.86 11.20
N GLU A 18 -0.38 -14.98 11.58
CA GLU A 18 0.34 -16.11 12.19
C GLU A 18 1.34 -16.75 11.24
N ARG A 19 1.00 -16.92 9.95
CA ARG A 19 1.95 -17.46 8.96
C ARG A 19 3.10 -16.49 8.66
N CYS A 20 2.86 -15.17 8.72
CA CYS A 20 3.90 -14.15 8.65
C CYS A 20 4.89 -14.33 9.82
N LEU A 21 4.39 -14.31 11.06
CA LEU A 21 5.18 -14.42 12.27
C LEU A 21 5.97 -15.73 12.34
N ARG A 22 5.38 -16.87 11.96
CA ARG A 22 6.08 -18.17 11.89
C ARG A 22 7.24 -18.17 10.90
N SER A 23 7.19 -17.35 9.85
CA SER A 23 8.28 -17.25 8.88
C SER A 23 9.46 -16.41 9.37
N LEU A 24 9.34 -15.80 10.54
CA LEU A 24 10.30 -14.90 11.16
C LEU A 24 10.99 -15.50 12.40
N ASP A 25 10.93 -16.82 12.59
CA ASP A 25 11.53 -17.55 13.72
C ASP A 25 13.06 -17.47 13.81
N TRP A 26 13.70 -16.93 12.78
CA TRP A 26 15.15 -16.82 12.61
C TRP A 26 15.70 -15.40 12.87
N VAL A 27 14.87 -14.38 13.08
CA VAL A 27 15.29 -13.02 13.40
C VAL A 27 15.51 -12.85 14.90
N ASP A 28 16.28 -11.85 15.30
CA ASP A 28 16.61 -11.62 16.72
C ASP A 28 15.49 -10.90 17.48
N GLU A 29 14.64 -10.15 16.76
CA GLU A 29 13.57 -9.35 17.35
C GLU A 29 12.40 -9.23 16.37
N ILE A 30 11.17 -9.21 16.90
CA ILE A 30 9.95 -8.88 16.16
C ILE A 30 9.27 -7.70 16.85
N VAL A 31 8.99 -6.62 16.09
CA VAL A 31 8.23 -5.45 16.52
C VAL A 31 6.96 -5.36 15.68
N VAL A 32 5.80 -5.22 16.33
CA VAL A 32 4.50 -5.10 15.67
C VAL A 32 3.85 -3.78 16.06
N ILE A 33 3.43 -3.00 15.09
CA ILE A 33 2.57 -1.82 15.27
C ILE A 33 1.17 -2.16 14.75
N ASP A 34 0.24 -2.28 15.67
CA ASP A 34 -1.17 -2.57 15.40
C ASP A 34 -2.00 -1.28 15.34
N SER A 35 -2.87 -1.16 14.35
CA SER A 35 -3.72 0.01 14.16
C SER A 35 -5.09 -0.14 14.86
N PHE A 36 -5.11 -0.66 16.10
CA PHE A 36 -6.29 -0.97 16.89
C PHE A 36 -7.20 -2.03 16.22
N SER A 37 -6.62 -3.19 15.91
CA SER A 37 -7.37 -4.34 15.43
C SER A 37 -8.47 -4.75 16.41
N ASN A 38 -9.62 -5.11 15.87
CA ASN A 38 -10.81 -5.56 16.62
C ASN A 38 -11.09 -7.07 16.46
N ASP A 39 -10.18 -7.78 15.80
CA ASP A 39 -10.14 -9.24 15.68
C ASP A 39 -9.03 -9.83 16.58
N ARG A 40 -8.65 -11.08 16.35
CA ARG A 40 -7.64 -11.77 17.14
C ARG A 40 -6.18 -11.44 16.77
N THR A 41 -5.95 -10.46 15.90
CA THR A 41 -4.60 -10.10 15.42
C THR A 41 -3.63 -9.85 16.57
N VAL A 42 -4.00 -8.98 17.52
CA VAL A 42 -3.13 -8.63 18.66
C VAL A 42 -2.87 -9.83 19.57
N GLU A 43 -3.89 -10.65 19.83
CA GLU A 43 -3.75 -11.88 20.61
C GLU A 43 -2.71 -12.83 19.97
N ILE A 44 -2.81 -13.01 18.66
CA ILE A 44 -1.87 -13.85 17.91
C ILE A 44 -0.46 -13.27 17.97
N CYS A 45 -0.27 -11.97 17.73
CA CYS A 45 1.04 -11.32 17.77
C CYS A 45 1.75 -11.51 19.12
N LYS A 46 1.02 -11.40 20.23
CA LYS A 46 1.55 -11.55 21.59
C LYS A 46 2.08 -12.95 21.92
N ARG A 47 1.76 -13.96 21.11
CA ARG A 47 2.36 -15.31 21.25
C ARG A 47 3.79 -15.39 20.71
N TYR A 48 4.18 -14.43 19.85
CA TYR A 48 5.48 -14.41 19.17
C TYR A 48 6.42 -13.34 19.69
N THR A 49 5.89 -12.23 20.20
CA THR A 49 6.68 -11.12 20.73
C THR A 49 5.93 -10.34 21.81
N GLN A 50 6.68 -9.76 22.76
CA GLN A 50 6.14 -8.79 23.73
C GLN A 50 6.12 -7.36 23.17
N LYS A 51 6.78 -7.11 22.03
CA LYS A 51 6.86 -5.78 21.40
C LYS A 51 5.69 -5.57 20.42
N VAL A 52 4.48 -5.56 20.96
CA VAL A 52 3.23 -5.25 20.24
C VAL A 52 2.71 -3.93 20.76
N PHE A 53 2.72 -2.90 19.92
CA PHE A 53 2.32 -1.54 20.25
C PHE A 53 1.08 -1.15 19.42
N GLN A 54 0.15 -0.42 20.02
CA GLN A 54 -1.05 0.05 19.35
C GLN A 54 -0.97 1.54 19.07
N HIS A 55 -1.11 1.91 17.79
CA HIS A 55 -1.11 3.30 17.32
C HIS A 55 -2.25 3.51 16.32
N ALA A 56 -2.98 4.62 16.50
CA ALA A 56 -4.02 4.99 15.55
C ALA A 56 -3.45 5.13 14.12
N TRP A 57 -4.23 4.70 13.15
CA TRP A 57 -3.87 4.81 11.74
C TRP A 57 -3.78 6.29 11.31
N PRO A 58 -2.61 6.77 10.88
CA PRO A 58 -2.41 8.18 10.53
C PRO A 58 -2.86 8.53 9.10
N ASN A 59 -3.54 7.64 8.37
CA ASN A 59 -3.80 7.73 6.93
C ASN A 59 -2.52 7.86 6.06
N ASN A 60 -1.41 7.34 6.57
CA ASN A 60 -0.08 7.45 5.97
C ASN A 60 0.74 6.19 6.27
N TYR A 61 0.97 5.36 5.23
CA TYR A 61 1.75 4.14 5.39
C TYR A 61 3.20 4.40 5.80
N ALA A 62 3.85 5.42 5.23
CA ALA A 62 5.23 5.75 5.58
C ALA A 62 5.36 6.14 7.05
N GLU A 63 4.42 6.92 7.58
CA GLU A 63 4.42 7.31 9.00
C GLU A 63 4.24 6.09 9.92
N GLN A 64 3.28 5.19 9.60
CA GLN A 64 3.06 3.99 10.40
C GLN A 64 4.29 3.06 10.37
N LYS A 65 4.94 2.94 9.20
CA LYS A 65 6.18 2.18 9.03
C LYS A 65 7.36 2.83 9.77
N THR A 66 7.44 4.15 9.82
CA THR A 66 8.44 4.87 10.61
C THR A 66 8.29 4.60 12.10
N ARG A 67 7.07 4.52 12.63
CA ARG A 67 6.84 4.12 14.03
C ARG A 67 7.42 2.74 14.32
N ALA A 68 7.16 1.73 13.47
CA ALA A 68 7.73 0.40 13.65
C ALA A 68 9.27 0.42 13.61
N HIS A 69 9.85 1.26 12.75
CA HIS A 69 11.27 1.51 12.64
C HIS A 69 11.86 2.09 13.96
N GLU A 70 11.15 3.04 14.60
CA GLU A 70 11.60 3.68 15.86
C GLU A 70 11.63 2.70 17.03
N TYR A 71 10.73 1.73 17.10
CA TYR A 71 10.70 0.71 18.16
C TYR A 71 11.72 -0.41 17.99
N ALA A 72 12.38 -0.50 16.84
CA ALA A 72 13.40 -1.51 16.58
C ALA A 72 14.66 -1.28 17.39
N SER A 73 15.19 -2.34 18.02
CA SER A 73 16.41 -2.24 18.84
C SER A 73 17.69 -2.42 18.04
N HIS A 74 17.62 -3.04 16.85
CA HIS A 74 18.79 -3.34 16.04
C HIS A 74 18.92 -2.40 14.85
N ASP A 75 20.13 -2.29 14.30
CA ASP A 75 20.39 -1.43 13.14
C ASP A 75 19.89 -2.07 11.83
N TRP A 76 19.78 -3.38 11.74
CA TRP A 76 19.17 -4.04 10.58
C TRP A 76 17.69 -4.26 10.78
N ILE A 77 16.89 -3.70 9.87
CA ILE A 77 15.44 -3.84 9.83
C ILE A 77 15.06 -4.69 8.64
N LEU A 78 14.29 -5.74 8.88
CA LEU A 78 13.53 -6.47 7.86
C LEU A 78 12.07 -6.03 7.98
N PHE A 79 11.60 -5.19 7.06
CA PHE A 79 10.23 -4.72 7.06
C PHE A 79 9.33 -5.70 6.29
N ILE A 80 8.29 -6.22 6.97
CA ILE A 80 7.38 -7.24 6.44
C ILE A 80 5.95 -6.78 6.63
N ASP A 81 5.13 -6.84 5.59
CA ASP A 81 3.69 -6.63 5.72
C ASP A 81 3.02 -7.88 6.33
N ALA A 82 1.94 -7.71 7.08
CA ALA A 82 1.27 -8.80 7.83
C ALA A 82 0.75 -9.95 6.95
N ASP A 83 0.59 -9.70 5.65
CA ASP A 83 0.16 -10.64 4.62
C ASP A 83 1.33 -11.20 3.78
N GLU A 84 2.58 -10.98 4.23
CA GLU A 84 3.80 -11.50 3.60
C GLU A 84 4.39 -12.68 4.38
N VAL A 85 5.13 -13.54 3.68
CA VAL A 85 5.81 -14.73 4.25
C VAL A 85 7.22 -14.82 3.69
N VAL A 86 8.23 -14.87 4.57
CA VAL A 86 9.61 -15.09 4.20
C VAL A 86 9.80 -16.56 3.80
N THR A 87 10.30 -16.81 2.58
CA THR A 87 10.61 -18.18 2.16
C THR A 87 11.86 -18.71 2.87
N ARG A 88 11.95 -20.03 3.04
CA ARG A 88 13.18 -20.66 3.59
C ARG A 88 14.42 -20.30 2.77
N ALA A 89 14.28 -20.27 1.43
CA ALA A 89 15.37 -19.89 0.54
C ALA A 89 15.82 -18.44 0.73
N LEU A 90 14.88 -17.51 0.94
CA LEU A 90 15.21 -16.10 1.24
C LEU A 90 15.89 -15.98 2.60
N ARG A 91 15.36 -16.65 3.63
CA ARG A 91 15.99 -16.71 4.97
C ARG A 91 17.45 -17.17 4.87
N ASP A 92 17.68 -18.28 4.17
CA ASP A 92 19.01 -18.88 4.07
C ASP A 92 19.97 -17.96 3.28
N GLU A 93 19.50 -17.28 2.23
CA GLU A 93 20.27 -16.28 1.48
C GLU A 93 20.66 -15.08 2.36
N VAL A 94 19.74 -14.56 3.17
CA VAL A 94 20.02 -13.49 4.13
C VAL A 94 21.03 -13.94 5.19
N LEU A 95 20.84 -15.11 5.79
CA LEU A 95 21.75 -15.64 6.81
C LEU A 95 23.17 -15.83 6.27
N VAL A 96 23.32 -16.28 5.02
CA VAL A 96 24.62 -16.38 4.36
C VAL A 96 25.26 -15.01 4.19
N ALA A 97 24.52 -14.02 3.69
CA ALA A 97 25.00 -12.65 3.53
C ALA A 97 25.46 -12.04 4.86
N PHE A 98 24.78 -12.38 5.97
CA PHE A 98 25.09 -11.84 7.29
C PHE A 98 26.24 -12.57 8.02
N LYS A 99 26.55 -13.81 7.65
CA LYS A 99 27.71 -14.55 8.20
C LYS A 99 29.05 -13.92 7.82
N THR A 100 29.18 -13.46 6.58
CA THR A 100 30.42 -12.86 6.04
C THR A 100 30.50 -11.35 6.29
N GLY A 101 29.46 -10.78 6.91
CA GLY A 101 29.21 -9.34 6.97
C GLY A 101 28.54 -8.87 5.68
N PRO A 102 27.41 -8.18 5.78
CA PRO A 102 26.66 -7.75 4.59
C PRO A 102 27.49 -6.79 3.74
N ALA A 103 27.61 -7.09 2.45
CA ALA A 103 28.35 -6.31 1.47
C ALA A 103 27.61 -5.02 1.01
N ALA A 104 26.41 -4.77 1.57
CA ALA A 104 25.56 -3.65 1.23
C ALA A 104 24.89 -3.07 2.48
N ASP A 105 24.29 -1.90 2.35
CA ASP A 105 23.54 -1.22 3.39
C ASP A 105 22.05 -1.48 3.31
N ALA A 106 21.60 -2.04 2.19
CA ALA A 106 20.22 -2.47 1.95
C ALA A 106 20.15 -3.60 0.94
N PHE A 107 19.05 -4.36 1.02
CA PHE A 107 18.73 -5.43 0.08
C PHE A 107 17.32 -5.24 -0.46
N SER A 108 17.20 -5.33 -1.77
CA SER A 108 15.91 -5.37 -2.46
C SER A 108 15.52 -6.81 -2.75
N ILE A 109 14.33 -7.17 -2.35
CA ILE A 109 13.81 -8.54 -2.38
C ILE A 109 12.69 -8.63 -3.40
N PRO A 110 12.71 -9.63 -4.32
CA PRO A 110 11.63 -9.81 -5.28
C PRO A 110 10.39 -10.35 -4.57
N ARG A 111 9.21 -9.82 -4.92
CA ARG A 111 7.95 -10.20 -4.32
C ARG A 111 7.10 -11.04 -5.28
N ARG A 112 6.64 -12.20 -4.81
CA ARG A 112 5.67 -13.05 -5.52
C ARG A 112 4.26 -12.71 -5.07
N GLU A 113 3.49 -12.13 -5.97
CA GLU A 113 2.09 -11.78 -5.74
C GLU A 113 1.18 -13.01 -5.92
N TYR A 114 0.33 -13.27 -4.93
CA TYR A 114 -0.68 -14.30 -5.00
C TYR A 114 -2.09 -13.70 -5.09
N PHE A 115 -2.93 -14.27 -5.92
CA PHE A 115 -4.33 -13.93 -6.03
C PHE A 115 -5.17 -15.21 -6.03
N GLY A 116 -6.07 -15.36 -5.04
CA GLY A 116 -6.86 -16.57 -4.87
C GLY A 116 -6.00 -17.84 -4.77
N GLY A 117 -4.85 -17.77 -4.08
CA GLY A 117 -3.92 -18.87 -3.90
C GLY A 117 -3.02 -19.16 -5.12
N ARG A 118 -3.17 -18.44 -6.23
CA ARG A 118 -2.35 -18.62 -7.44
C ARG A 118 -1.27 -17.54 -7.55
N TRP A 119 -0.03 -17.95 -7.80
CA TRP A 119 1.07 -17.05 -8.12
C TRP A 119 0.86 -16.37 -9.47
N ILE A 120 0.87 -15.04 -9.51
CA ILE A 120 0.80 -14.21 -10.70
C ILE A 120 2.23 -13.93 -11.18
N LYS A 121 2.58 -14.51 -12.36
CA LYS A 121 3.96 -14.50 -12.88
C LYS A 121 4.21 -13.43 -13.91
N ALA A 122 3.17 -13.06 -14.66
CA ALA A 122 3.25 -12.19 -15.83
C ALA A 122 2.52 -10.85 -15.57
N GLY A 123 2.24 -10.07 -16.60
CA GLY A 123 1.54 -8.79 -16.46
C GLY A 123 2.36 -7.72 -15.74
N GLY A 124 3.68 -7.87 -15.61
CA GLY A 124 4.56 -6.98 -14.88
C GLY A 124 4.43 -7.09 -13.34
N TRP A 125 3.96 -8.24 -12.85
CA TRP A 125 3.85 -8.54 -11.43
C TRP A 125 5.11 -9.18 -10.84
N TYR A 126 5.91 -9.87 -11.65
CA TYR A 126 7.14 -10.51 -11.19
C TYR A 126 8.25 -10.36 -12.24
N PRO A 127 9.50 -10.08 -11.79
CA PRO A 127 9.89 -9.70 -10.45
C PRO A 127 9.58 -8.23 -10.16
N GLN A 128 9.00 -7.96 -8.99
CA GLN A 128 8.92 -6.61 -8.42
C GLN A 128 9.80 -6.56 -7.19
N TYR A 129 10.87 -5.78 -7.25
CA TYR A 129 11.80 -5.63 -6.14
C TYR A 129 11.33 -4.54 -5.18
N LYS A 130 11.37 -4.86 -3.88
CA LYS A 130 11.16 -3.90 -2.80
C LYS A 130 12.37 -3.90 -1.87
N THR A 131 12.90 -2.74 -1.54
CA THR A 131 13.92 -2.58 -0.51
C THR A 131 13.24 -2.67 0.84
N ILE A 132 13.36 -3.81 1.51
CA ILE A 132 12.72 -4.09 2.80
C ILE A 132 13.67 -4.60 3.87
N LEU A 133 14.93 -4.92 3.53
CA LEU A 133 15.99 -5.23 4.49
C LEU A 133 17.06 -4.17 4.37
N TYR A 134 17.27 -3.36 5.42
CA TYR A 134 18.12 -2.19 5.36
C TYR A 134 18.65 -1.77 6.73
N ARG A 135 19.74 -0.97 6.76
CA ARG A 135 20.24 -0.34 7.98
C ARG A 135 19.29 0.77 8.41
N ARG A 136 18.81 0.70 9.65
CA ARG A 136 17.93 1.71 10.26
C ARG A 136 18.53 3.10 10.18
N SER A 137 19.81 3.22 10.49
CA SER A 137 20.56 4.50 10.47
C SER A 137 20.65 5.15 9.09
N LEU A 138 20.41 4.40 8.00
CA LEU A 138 20.52 4.85 6.63
C LEU A 138 19.19 4.88 5.87
N GLY A 139 18.11 4.35 6.45
CA GLY A 139 16.82 4.21 5.79
C GLY A 139 15.78 5.24 6.27
N GLU A 140 15.01 5.77 5.33
CA GLU A 140 13.91 6.70 5.58
C GLU A 140 12.69 6.30 4.76
N TRP A 141 11.53 6.15 5.43
CA TRP A 141 10.25 5.88 4.76
C TRP A 141 9.66 7.16 4.18
N VAL A 142 9.32 7.13 2.91
CA VAL A 142 8.75 8.27 2.18
C VAL A 142 7.48 7.86 1.44
N ASN A 143 6.68 8.85 1.10
CA ASN A 143 5.38 8.79 0.44
C ASN A 143 4.27 8.16 1.31
N PRO A 144 3.15 8.87 1.48
CA PRO A 144 2.01 8.37 2.26
C PRO A 144 1.31 7.16 1.59
N ILE A 145 1.38 7.09 0.24
CA ILE A 145 0.84 6.01 -0.59
C ILE A 145 1.94 5.57 -1.54
N HIS A 146 2.02 4.26 -1.85
CA HIS A 146 3.15 3.67 -2.59
C HIS A 146 4.47 3.98 -1.87
N GLU A 147 4.42 3.81 -0.56
CA GLU A 147 5.55 4.04 0.33
C GLU A 147 6.76 3.20 -0.08
N LYS A 148 7.90 3.79 0.11
CA LYS A 148 9.19 3.13 -0.11
C LYS A 148 10.22 3.62 0.89
N VAL A 149 11.17 2.77 1.20
CA VAL A 149 12.36 3.21 1.93
C VAL A 149 13.37 3.79 0.95
N ILE A 150 13.90 4.96 1.26
CA ILE A 150 15.08 5.53 0.62
C ILE A 150 16.27 5.22 1.51
N THR A 151 17.31 4.62 0.96
CA THR A 151 18.53 4.26 1.70
C THR A 151 19.71 5.09 1.21
N ARG A 152 20.50 5.58 2.16
CA ARG A 152 21.76 6.27 1.87
C ARG A 152 22.88 5.24 1.89
N GLY A 153 23.17 4.61 0.77
CA GLY A 153 24.18 3.57 0.71
C GLY A 153 23.98 2.61 -0.44
N THR A 154 24.73 1.53 -0.41
CA THR A 154 24.67 0.50 -1.45
C THR A 154 23.47 -0.42 -1.25
N THR A 155 22.79 -0.75 -2.35
CA THR A 155 21.67 -1.71 -2.37
C THR A 155 21.98 -2.88 -3.29
N ILE A 156 21.81 -4.11 -2.79
CA ILE A 156 21.98 -5.35 -3.57
C ILE A 156 20.61 -6.01 -3.76
N LEU A 157 20.41 -6.63 -4.92
CA LEU A 157 19.23 -7.42 -5.21
C LEU A 157 19.43 -8.87 -4.73
N LEU A 158 18.51 -9.38 -3.91
CA LEU A 158 18.46 -10.79 -3.57
C LEU A 158 17.68 -11.57 -4.64
N VAL A 159 17.92 -12.86 -4.71
CA VAL A 159 17.35 -13.74 -5.75
C VAL A 159 16.06 -14.39 -5.27
N ASN A 160 16.03 -14.78 -3.98
CA ASN A 160 14.92 -15.52 -3.42
C ASN A 160 13.78 -14.57 -2.99
N PRO A 161 12.51 -14.93 -3.30
CA PRO A 161 11.39 -14.03 -3.10
C PRO A 161 10.79 -14.13 -1.69
N ILE A 162 10.11 -13.03 -1.32
CA ILE A 162 9.04 -13.05 -0.33
C ILE A 162 7.71 -13.38 -1.01
N LEU A 163 6.80 -14.08 -0.32
CA LEU A 163 5.46 -14.36 -0.79
C LEU A 163 4.50 -13.31 -0.25
N HIS A 164 3.59 -12.80 -1.07
CA HIS A 164 2.61 -11.81 -0.69
C HIS A 164 1.20 -12.26 -1.10
N ASP A 165 0.33 -12.47 -0.12
CA ASP A 165 -1.07 -12.84 -0.31
C ASP A 165 -1.99 -11.64 0.01
N GLY A 166 -1.65 -10.49 -0.56
CA GLY A 166 -2.31 -9.22 -0.25
C GLY A 166 -3.71 -9.05 -0.82
N TYR A 167 -4.10 -9.90 -1.78
CA TYR A 167 -5.36 -9.71 -2.50
C TYR A 167 -6.46 -10.72 -2.13
N GLY A 168 -6.10 -11.83 -1.44
CA GLY A 168 -7.03 -12.82 -0.94
C GLY A 168 -8.03 -13.30 -1.99
N ASN A 169 -9.22 -12.71 -1.99
CA ASN A 169 -10.30 -12.98 -2.95
C ASN A 169 -10.65 -11.73 -3.78
N PHE A 170 -11.54 -11.92 -4.76
CA PHE A 170 -11.96 -10.84 -5.67
C PHE A 170 -12.59 -9.64 -4.93
N LYS A 171 -13.42 -9.89 -3.90
CA LYS A 171 -14.04 -8.81 -3.12
C LYS A 171 -12.98 -7.93 -2.44
N THR A 172 -12.05 -8.56 -1.70
CA THR A 172 -10.96 -7.85 -1.01
C THR A 172 -10.09 -7.07 -2.01
N PHE A 173 -9.85 -7.66 -3.19
CA PHE A 173 -9.12 -7.00 -4.26
C PHE A 173 -9.83 -5.72 -4.74
N MET A 174 -11.14 -5.80 -5.01
CA MET A 174 -11.94 -4.65 -5.44
C MET A 174 -12.01 -3.56 -4.36
N ASP A 175 -12.20 -3.94 -3.09
CA ASP A 175 -12.27 -3.00 -1.98
C ASP A 175 -10.96 -2.21 -1.84
N LYS A 176 -9.80 -2.89 -1.90
CA LYS A 176 -8.47 -2.25 -1.90
C LYS A 176 -8.30 -1.27 -3.08
N PHE A 177 -8.67 -1.68 -4.28
CA PHE A 177 -8.55 -0.82 -5.46
C PHE A 177 -9.51 0.37 -5.43
N ASN A 178 -10.71 0.20 -4.89
CA ASN A 178 -11.62 1.31 -4.67
C ASN A 178 -11.02 2.36 -3.69
N ALA A 179 -10.39 1.91 -2.61
CA ALA A 179 -9.68 2.79 -1.68
C ALA A 179 -8.49 3.49 -2.37
N TYR A 180 -7.66 2.76 -3.11
CA TYR A 180 -6.52 3.34 -3.85
C TYR A 180 -6.95 4.39 -4.89
N SER A 181 -8.06 4.16 -5.62
CA SER A 181 -8.57 5.15 -6.57
C SER A 181 -9.04 6.44 -5.89
N SER A 182 -9.59 6.35 -4.68
CA SER A 182 -9.98 7.52 -3.88
C SER A 182 -8.75 8.32 -3.42
N LEU A 183 -7.75 7.63 -2.90
CA LEU A 183 -6.50 8.25 -2.46
C LEU A 183 -5.74 8.92 -3.62
N GLU A 184 -5.69 8.29 -4.80
CA GLU A 184 -5.04 8.85 -5.98
C GLU A 184 -5.80 10.07 -6.52
N ALA A 185 -7.13 10.04 -6.51
CA ALA A 185 -7.96 11.18 -6.88
C ALA A 185 -7.74 12.37 -5.95
N GLU A 186 -7.76 12.12 -4.63
CA GLU A 186 -7.50 13.13 -3.60
C GLU A 186 -6.11 13.74 -3.75
N ARG A 187 -5.09 12.91 -3.89
CA ARG A 187 -3.71 13.35 -4.13
C ARG A 187 -3.60 14.22 -5.37
N THR A 188 -4.19 13.78 -6.50
CA THR A 188 -4.17 14.55 -7.76
C THR A 188 -4.83 15.91 -7.59
N PHE A 189 -5.90 15.98 -6.80
CA PHE A 189 -6.61 17.21 -6.50
C PHE A 189 -5.80 18.14 -5.60
N GLN A 190 -5.20 17.63 -4.52
CA GLN A 190 -4.41 18.41 -3.56
C GLN A 190 -3.11 18.95 -4.16
N GLU A 191 -2.41 18.15 -4.99
CA GLU A 191 -1.17 18.59 -5.65
C GLU A 191 -1.41 19.74 -6.64
N GLY A 192 -2.65 20.01 -7.04
CA GLY A 192 -3.01 21.10 -7.94
C GLY A 192 -2.41 21.01 -9.35
N ARG A 193 -1.74 19.90 -9.68
CA ARG A 193 -1.09 19.67 -10.99
C ARG A 193 -2.08 19.62 -12.14
N ARG A 194 -3.34 19.35 -11.82
CA ARG A 194 -4.44 19.26 -12.77
C ARG A 194 -5.63 20.02 -12.23
N THR A 195 -6.10 20.98 -13.02
CA THR A 195 -7.25 21.84 -12.69
C THR A 195 -8.48 21.51 -13.52
N LYS A 196 -8.35 20.59 -14.50
CA LYS A 196 -9.43 20.24 -15.43
C LYS A 196 -9.53 18.71 -15.58
N PHE A 197 -10.76 18.23 -15.66
CA PHE A 197 -11.05 16.85 -16.07
C PHE A 197 -10.80 16.68 -17.58
N SER A 198 -10.36 15.50 -17.98
CA SER A 198 -10.17 15.12 -19.36
C SER A 198 -10.88 13.80 -19.66
N LEU A 199 -11.97 13.85 -20.42
CA LEU A 199 -12.72 12.67 -20.82
C LEU A 199 -11.85 11.72 -21.67
N LEU A 200 -11.02 12.26 -22.55
CA LEU A 200 -10.10 11.44 -23.36
C LEU A 200 -9.14 10.66 -22.46
N LYS A 201 -8.56 11.31 -21.44
CA LYS A 201 -7.68 10.63 -20.49
C LYS A 201 -8.43 9.56 -19.70
N ALA A 202 -9.66 9.84 -19.26
CA ALA A 202 -10.49 8.87 -18.53
C ALA A 202 -10.82 7.63 -19.37
N LEU A 203 -10.97 7.75 -20.67
CA LEU A 203 -11.30 6.64 -21.57
C LEU A 203 -10.04 5.89 -22.07
N PHE A 204 -9.02 6.62 -22.51
CA PHE A 204 -7.85 5.99 -23.16
C PHE A 204 -6.81 5.46 -22.17
N LYS A 205 -6.63 6.07 -21.00
CA LYS A 205 -5.65 5.61 -20.02
C LYS A 205 -5.93 4.22 -19.48
N PRO A 206 -7.17 3.85 -19.15
CA PRO A 206 -7.53 2.48 -18.80
C PRO A 206 -7.20 1.46 -19.90
N LEU A 207 -7.51 1.77 -21.15
CA LEU A 207 -7.21 0.90 -22.30
C LEU A 207 -5.70 0.68 -22.48
N GLU A 208 -4.91 1.76 -22.38
CA GLU A 208 -3.44 1.69 -22.39
C GLU A 208 -2.93 0.79 -21.28
N ARG A 209 -3.48 0.93 -20.04
CA ARG A 209 -3.08 0.12 -18.88
C ARG A 209 -3.45 -1.34 -19.05
N PHE A 210 -4.65 -1.62 -19.54
CA PHE A 210 -5.06 -2.98 -19.85
C PHE A 210 -4.15 -3.62 -20.91
N TYR A 211 -3.96 -2.96 -22.04
CA TYR A 211 -3.08 -3.42 -23.10
C TYR A 211 -1.66 -3.65 -22.58
N GLY A 212 -1.11 -2.70 -21.86
CA GLY A 212 0.23 -2.79 -21.25
C GLY A 212 0.36 -4.03 -20.38
N ARG A 213 -0.57 -4.24 -19.43
CA ARG A 213 -0.52 -5.37 -18.50
C ARG A 213 -0.82 -6.71 -19.15
N PHE A 214 -1.91 -6.78 -19.92
CA PHE A 214 -2.40 -8.05 -20.45
C PHE A 214 -1.63 -8.52 -21.70
N ILE A 215 -1.34 -7.58 -22.64
CA ILE A 215 -0.67 -7.92 -23.90
C ILE A 215 0.84 -7.72 -23.79
N ARG A 216 1.31 -6.46 -23.60
CA ARG A 216 2.74 -6.11 -23.64
C ARG A 216 3.56 -6.85 -22.58
N HIS A 217 3.08 -6.91 -21.34
CA HIS A 217 3.70 -7.66 -20.24
C HIS A 217 3.22 -9.10 -20.14
N ARG A 218 2.55 -9.62 -21.19
CA ARG A 218 2.15 -11.02 -21.33
C ARG A 218 1.27 -11.55 -20.20
N GLY A 219 0.42 -10.69 -19.58
CA GLY A 219 -0.50 -11.09 -18.51
C GLY A 219 -1.42 -12.25 -18.91
N TYR A 220 -1.72 -12.42 -20.21
CA TYR A 220 -2.47 -13.56 -20.74
C TYR A 220 -1.87 -14.93 -20.38
N ARG A 221 -0.57 -15.02 -20.05
CA ARG A 221 0.07 -16.26 -19.60
C ARG A 221 -0.44 -16.76 -18.26
N ASP A 222 -0.99 -15.88 -17.44
CA ASP A 222 -1.65 -16.24 -16.18
C ASP A 222 -3.15 -16.55 -16.38
N GLY A 223 -3.61 -16.63 -17.62
CA GLY A 223 -4.98 -16.97 -18.00
C GLY A 223 -5.99 -15.96 -17.45
N ILE A 224 -7.09 -16.48 -16.90
CA ILE A 224 -8.17 -15.65 -16.36
C ILE A 224 -7.71 -14.75 -15.18
N HIS A 225 -6.75 -15.19 -14.37
CA HIS A 225 -6.19 -14.39 -13.29
C HIS A 225 -5.42 -13.18 -13.83
N GLY A 226 -4.60 -13.37 -14.89
CA GLY A 226 -3.91 -12.26 -15.55
C GLY A 226 -4.88 -11.27 -16.21
N PHE A 227 -5.99 -11.77 -16.77
CA PHE A 227 -7.05 -10.93 -17.28
C PHE A 227 -7.69 -10.09 -16.17
N TYR A 228 -8.09 -10.70 -15.04
CA TYR A 228 -8.66 -9.98 -13.90
C TYR A 228 -7.73 -8.90 -13.37
N MET A 229 -6.46 -9.25 -13.16
CA MET A 229 -5.47 -8.30 -12.66
C MET A 229 -5.30 -7.10 -13.60
N ALA A 230 -5.27 -7.33 -14.91
CA ALA A 230 -5.16 -6.26 -15.91
C ALA A 230 -6.44 -5.41 -15.96
N ALA A 231 -7.61 -6.04 -15.95
CA ALA A 231 -8.91 -5.38 -16.02
C ALA A 231 -9.18 -4.50 -14.79
N VAL A 232 -8.91 -5.03 -13.57
CA VAL A 232 -9.12 -4.26 -12.33
C VAL A 232 -8.16 -3.07 -12.25
N ILE A 233 -6.90 -3.23 -12.64
CA ILE A 233 -5.98 -2.10 -12.70
C ILE A 233 -6.45 -1.03 -13.69
N ALA A 234 -6.88 -1.43 -14.88
CA ALA A 234 -7.42 -0.52 -15.87
C ALA A 234 -8.65 0.24 -15.32
N PHE A 235 -9.56 -0.50 -14.70
CA PHE A 235 -10.76 0.06 -14.07
C PHE A 235 -10.43 1.01 -12.92
N ASN A 236 -9.40 0.71 -12.12
CA ASN A 236 -8.93 1.61 -11.07
C ASN A 236 -8.49 2.97 -11.61
N TYR A 237 -7.78 3.00 -12.74
CA TYR A 237 -7.42 4.26 -13.40
C TYR A 237 -8.65 5.03 -13.86
N PHE A 238 -9.67 4.35 -14.39
CA PHE A 238 -10.94 4.99 -14.74
C PHE A 238 -11.63 5.57 -13.51
N LEU A 239 -11.77 4.80 -12.44
CA LEU A 239 -12.37 5.27 -11.19
C LEU A 239 -11.63 6.47 -10.59
N ALA A 240 -10.30 6.46 -10.60
CA ALA A 240 -9.51 7.58 -10.09
C ALA A 240 -9.78 8.89 -10.89
N GLU A 241 -9.94 8.80 -12.22
CA GLU A 241 -10.31 9.95 -13.03
C GLU A 241 -11.74 10.45 -12.75
N LEU A 242 -12.71 9.54 -12.55
CA LEU A 242 -14.09 9.94 -12.20
C LEU A 242 -14.16 10.58 -10.81
N LYS A 243 -13.48 9.99 -9.81
CA LYS A 243 -13.42 10.56 -8.46
C LYS A 243 -12.69 11.91 -8.43
N PHE A 244 -11.67 12.08 -9.28
CA PHE A 244 -11.03 13.38 -9.47
C PHE A 244 -12.00 14.41 -10.07
N TYR A 245 -12.81 14.02 -11.06
CA TYR A 245 -13.87 14.88 -11.61
C TYR A 245 -14.88 15.26 -10.52
N GLU A 246 -15.33 14.32 -9.71
CA GLU A 246 -16.24 14.55 -8.58
C GLU A 246 -15.67 15.62 -7.63
N ARG A 247 -14.40 15.54 -7.25
CA ARG A 247 -13.73 16.56 -6.41
C ARG A 247 -13.71 17.95 -7.05
N LEU A 248 -13.42 18.02 -8.34
CA LEU A 248 -13.48 19.30 -9.08
C LEU A 248 -14.90 19.88 -9.14
N TYR A 249 -15.89 19.01 -9.32
CA TYR A 249 -17.29 19.39 -9.38
C TYR A 249 -17.81 19.86 -8.02
N GLU A 250 -17.52 19.16 -6.95
CA GLU A 250 -17.87 19.54 -5.59
C GLU A 250 -17.28 20.92 -5.21
N LYS A 251 -15.99 21.14 -5.49
CA LYS A 251 -15.36 22.44 -5.24
C LYS A 251 -16.08 23.58 -5.98
N ARG A 252 -16.39 23.36 -7.26
CA ARG A 252 -17.07 24.37 -8.10
C ARG A 252 -18.51 24.63 -7.65
N ASN A 253 -19.22 23.59 -7.21
CA ASN A 253 -20.64 23.70 -6.90
C ASN A 253 -20.94 24.08 -5.46
N ARG A 254 -20.03 23.91 -4.50
CA ARG A 254 -20.22 24.47 -3.14
C ARG A 254 -20.48 25.96 -3.20
N GLU A 255 -19.67 26.70 -3.97
CA GLU A 255 -19.83 28.13 -4.14
C GLU A 255 -21.18 28.49 -4.81
N ASN A 256 -21.60 27.69 -5.81
CA ASN A 256 -22.88 27.88 -6.48
C ASN A 256 -24.07 27.47 -5.60
N TRP A 257 -23.97 26.38 -4.84
CA TRP A 257 -25.05 25.90 -3.98
C TRP A 257 -25.34 26.88 -2.84
N ASP A 258 -24.31 27.42 -2.22
CA ASP A 258 -24.46 28.45 -1.20
C ASP A 258 -25.12 29.72 -1.76
N ALA A 259 -24.81 30.09 -3.00
CA ALA A 259 -25.44 31.21 -3.69
C ALA A 259 -26.91 30.92 -4.03
N VAL A 260 -27.23 29.70 -4.52
CA VAL A 260 -28.61 29.26 -4.77
C VAL A 260 -29.42 29.21 -3.49
N TYR A 261 -28.85 28.59 -2.43
CA TYR A 261 -29.53 28.50 -1.15
C TYR A 261 -29.83 29.86 -0.53
N ARG A 262 -28.88 30.81 -0.58
CA ARG A 262 -29.11 32.19 -0.11
C ARG A 262 -30.19 32.90 -0.89
N ARG A 263 -30.21 32.71 -2.20
CA ARG A 263 -31.22 33.33 -3.08
C ARG A 263 -32.63 32.76 -2.84
N ASP A 264 -32.73 31.42 -2.81
CA ASP A 264 -34.03 30.73 -2.87
C ASP A 264 -34.58 30.40 -1.47
N ALA A 265 -33.73 30.28 -0.45
CA ALA A 265 -34.15 29.98 0.94
C ALA A 265 -34.21 31.22 1.85
N VAL A 266 -33.46 32.28 1.57
CA VAL A 266 -33.38 33.49 2.44
C VAL A 266 -34.00 34.72 1.75
N GLY A 267 -34.32 34.63 0.48
CA GLY A 267 -34.76 35.75 -0.36
C GLY A 267 -36.23 36.16 -0.25
N SER A 268 -37.03 35.73 0.72
CA SER A 268 -38.47 36.03 0.80
C SER A 268 -38.89 37.02 1.93
N ASP A 269 -37.94 37.63 2.65
CA ASP A 269 -38.29 38.60 3.71
C ASP A 269 -38.13 40.10 3.29
N ARG A 270 -38.35 40.39 1.98
CA ARG A 270 -38.44 41.78 1.55
C ARG A 270 -39.78 42.07 0.83
N ASP A 271 -40.87 41.88 1.52
CA ASP A 271 -42.13 42.56 1.20
C ASP A 271 -43.02 42.61 2.44
N GLY A 272 -42.62 43.41 3.38
CA GLY A 272 -43.39 43.69 4.63
C GLY A 272 -43.29 45.15 5.05
N THR A 273 -43.30 46.09 4.09
CA THR A 273 -43.62 47.48 4.41
C THR A 273 -44.93 47.84 3.73
N GLY A 274 -45.98 47.36 4.37
CA GLY A 274 -47.33 47.83 4.12
C GLY A 274 -47.53 49.11 4.85
N THR A 275 -47.78 50.12 4.14
CA THR A 275 -48.47 51.34 4.41
C THR A 275 -49.54 51.31 5.52
N LYS A 276 -49.44 52.27 6.39
CA LYS A 276 -50.40 52.91 7.35
C LYS A 276 -50.70 52.21 8.64
#